data_a8b38b2d93b44a479a9adc340787f520
#
_entry.id   a8b38b2d93b44a479a9adc340787f520
#
_cell.length_a   1.000
_cell.length_b   1.000
_cell.length_c   1.000
_cell.angle_alpha   90.00
_cell.angle_beta   90.00
_cell.angle_gamma   90.00
#
_symmetry.space_group_name_H-M   'P 1'
#
loop_
_entity.id
_entity.type
_entity.pdbx_description
1 polymer ?
#
loop_
_entity_poly.entity_id
_entity_poly.type
_entity_poly.pdbx_seq_one_letter_code
_entity_poly.pdbx_strand_id
1 'polypeptide(L)'
;MELTAVLTHAEEGGFIALNPETGTTTHGETIEEAVANLKEATVLYLSEFPLPSLGHPVVTMFTVPEPAHASRHARSGIEPGTWRSDR
;
A
#
# COMPACT_ATOMS: atom_id res chain seq x y z
N MET A 1 -16.55 11.34 10.69
CA MET A 1 -15.08 11.21 10.73
C MET A 1 -14.60 10.73 9.38
N GLU A 2 -13.60 11.38 8.85
CA GLU A 2 -13.03 11.02 7.54
C GLU A 2 -11.67 10.37 7.70
N LEU A 3 -11.48 9.26 6.99
CA LEU A 3 -10.22 8.54 7.00
C LEU A 3 -9.70 8.41 5.57
N THR A 4 -8.43 8.07 5.45
CA THR A 4 -7.76 8.01 4.17
C THR A 4 -7.81 6.60 3.60
N ALA A 5 -8.00 6.50 2.30
CA ALA A 5 -7.87 5.24 1.57
C ALA A 5 -6.81 5.40 0.50
N VAL A 6 -5.83 4.49 0.52
CA VAL A 6 -4.79 4.44 -0.51
C VAL A 6 -5.02 3.16 -1.31
N LEU A 7 -5.20 3.31 -2.62
CA LEU A 7 -5.55 2.21 -3.50
C LEU A 7 -4.36 1.81 -4.35
N THR A 8 -4.12 0.51 -4.46
CA THR A 8 -3.09 -0.02 -5.36
C THR A 8 -3.67 -1.20 -6.12
N HIS A 9 -3.08 -1.49 -7.27
CA HIS A 9 -3.47 -2.68 -8.03
C HIS A 9 -2.94 -3.93 -7.35
N ALA A 10 -3.77 -4.97 -7.30
CA ALA A 10 -3.35 -6.26 -6.78
C ALA A 10 -2.79 -7.10 -7.91
N GLU A 11 -1.77 -7.90 -7.62
CA GLU A 11 -1.14 -8.74 -8.64
C GLU A 11 -2.13 -9.73 -9.25
N GLU A 12 -3.00 -10.26 -8.43
CA GLU A 12 -3.95 -11.27 -8.88
C GLU A 12 -5.21 -10.67 -9.48
N GLY A 13 -5.26 -9.35 -9.62
CA GLY A 13 -6.43 -8.66 -10.15
C GLY A 13 -7.16 -7.93 -9.05
N GLY A 14 -7.90 -6.89 -9.44
CA GLY A 14 -8.59 -6.07 -8.48
C GLY A 14 -7.69 -5.05 -7.80
N PHE A 15 -8.13 -4.61 -6.64
CA PHE A 15 -7.47 -3.50 -5.94
C PHE A 15 -7.31 -3.81 -4.47
N ILE A 16 -6.26 -3.27 -3.91
CA ILE A 16 -6.02 -3.29 -2.47
C ILE A 16 -6.25 -1.89 -1.94
N ALA A 17 -6.99 -1.79 -0.85
CA ALA A 17 -7.24 -0.51 -0.19
C ALA A 17 -6.61 -0.54 1.18
N LEU A 18 -5.83 0.49 1.47
CA LEU A 18 -5.14 0.63 2.75
C LEU A 18 -5.63 1.87 3.45
N ASN A 19 -5.97 1.73 4.73
CA ASN A 19 -6.23 2.88 5.59
C ASN A 19 -4.99 3.10 6.46
N PRO A 20 -4.19 4.15 6.18
CA PRO A 20 -2.95 4.35 6.95
C PRO A 20 -3.20 4.70 8.41
N GLU A 21 -4.34 5.31 8.73
CA GLU A 21 -4.60 5.70 10.12
C GLU A 21 -4.71 4.50 11.05
N THR A 22 -5.29 3.41 10.55
CA THR A 22 -5.44 2.19 11.37
C THR A 22 -4.55 1.05 10.93
N GLY A 23 -3.98 1.13 9.72
CA GLY A 23 -3.22 0.04 9.15
C GLY A 23 -4.08 -1.04 8.54
N THR A 24 -5.39 -0.83 8.45
CA THR A 24 -6.31 -1.82 7.90
C THR A 24 -6.13 -1.93 6.39
N THR A 25 -6.18 -3.16 5.88
CA THR A 25 -6.02 -3.42 4.46
C THR A 25 -7.13 -4.36 3.99
N THR A 26 -7.72 -4.05 2.84
CA THR A 26 -8.76 -4.89 2.24
C THR A 26 -8.53 -5.02 0.76
N HIS A 27 -9.27 -5.92 0.14
CA HIS A 27 -9.20 -6.21 -1.29
C HIS A 27 -10.60 -6.14 -1.89
N GLY A 28 -10.69 -5.73 -3.16
CA GLY A 28 -11.94 -5.73 -3.89
C GLY A 28 -11.67 -5.85 -5.38
N GLU A 29 -12.66 -6.29 -6.12
CA GLU A 29 -12.53 -6.40 -7.57
C GLU A 29 -12.52 -5.03 -8.24
N THR A 30 -13.17 -4.07 -7.62
CA THR A 30 -13.20 -2.68 -8.09
C THR A 30 -12.73 -1.78 -6.97
N ILE A 31 -12.42 -0.53 -7.34
CA ILE A 31 -12.03 0.47 -6.33
C ILE A 31 -13.17 0.65 -5.33
N GLU A 32 -14.41 0.74 -5.84
CA GLU A 32 -15.56 0.95 -4.98
C GLU A 32 -15.73 -0.20 -3.99
N GLU A 33 -15.53 -1.42 -4.45
CA GLU A 33 -15.67 -2.57 -3.57
C GLU A 33 -14.56 -2.60 -2.52
N ALA A 34 -13.33 -2.31 -2.94
CA ALA A 34 -12.21 -2.30 -2.00
C ALA A 34 -12.41 -1.26 -0.91
N VAL A 35 -12.93 -0.07 -1.30
CA VAL A 35 -13.18 0.98 -0.32
C VAL A 35 -14.34 0.63 0.59
N ALA A 36 -15.41 0.01 0.04
CA ALA A 36 -16.53 -0.42 0.88
C ALA A 36 -16.07 -1.45 1.90
N ASN A 37 -15.24 -2.39 1.47
CA ASN A 37 -14.68 -3.38 2.39
C ASN A 37 -13.79 -2.72 3.44
N LEU A 38 -13.03 -1.72 3.02
CA LEU A 38 -12.18 -0.99 3.95
C LEU A 38 -12.99 -0.25 5.00
N LYS A 39 -14.09 0.37 4.58
CA LYS A 39 -14.95 1.07 5.52
C LYS A 39 -15.47 0.11 6.58
N GLU A 40 -15.93 -1.07 6.15
CA GLU A 40 -16.45 -2.06 7.08
C GLU A 40 -15.38 -2.52 8.07
N ALA A 41 -14.18 -2.80 7.54
CA ALA A 41 -13.09 -3.28 8.38
C ALA A 41 -12.62 -2.22 9.37
N THR A 42 -12.57 -0.95 8.95
CA THR A 42 -12.14 0.11 9.85
C THR A 42 -13.18 0.41 10.91
N VAL A 43 -14.46 0.26 10.60
CA VAL A 43 -15.50 0.38 11.63
C VAL A 43 -15.28 -0.66 12.72
N LEU A 44 -15.00 -1.90 12.32
CA LEU A 44 -14.74 -2.96 13.29
C LEU A 44 -13.48 -2.68 14.10
N TYR A 45 -12.43 -2.22 13.44
CA TYR A 45 -11.20 -1.88 14.15
C TYR A 45 -11.44 -0.80 15.20
N LEU A 46 -12.14 0.26 14.81
CA LEU A 46 -12.36 1.40 15.70
C LEU A 46 -13.32 1.08 16.84
N SER A 47 -14.12 0.02 16.72
CA SER A 47 -14.93 -0.43 17.83
C SER A 47 -14.10 -1.03 18.95
N GLU A 48 -12.87 -1.47 18.64
CA GLU A 48 -11.98 -2.09 19.62
C GLU A 48 -10.84 -1.17 20.04
N PHE A 49 -10.36 -0.33 19.12
CA PHE A 49 -9.14 0.45 19.36
C PHE A 49 -9.40 1.91 19.02
N PRO A 50 -9.07 2.82 19.94
CA PRO A 50 -9.24 4.24 19.63
C PRO A 50 -8.24 4.70 18.59
N LEU A 51 -8.65 5.65 17.78
CA LEU A 51 -7.79 6.23 16.78
C LEU A 51 -6.85 7.24 17.42
N PRO A 52 -5.53 7.14 17.20
CA PRO A 52 -4.64 8.15 17.74
C PRO A 52 -4.88 9.50 17.06
N SER A 53 -4.67 10.56 17.82
CA SER A 53 -4.95 11.90 17.33
C SER A 53 -3.72 12.46 16.63
N LEU A 54 -3.36 11.88 15.50
CA LEU A 54 -2.16 12.28 14.77
C LEU A 54 -2.47 13.04 13.47
N GLY A 55 -3.76 13.22 13.17
CA GLY A 55 -4.15 13.87 11.93
C GLY A 55 -4.10 12.90 10.77
N HIS A 56 -4.37 13.41 9.58
CA HIS A 56 -4.38 12.60 8.37
C HIS A 56 -2.99 12.54 7.77
N PRO A 57 -2.65 11.41 7.12
CA PRO A 57 -1.37 11.33 6.44
C PRO A 57 -1.35 12.25 5.22
N VAL A 58 -0.16 12.65 4.83
CA VAL A 58 0.06 13.36 3.59
C VAL A 58 0.60 12.36 2.57
N VAL A 59 -0.08 12.27 1.42
CA VAL A 59 0.32 11.35 0.36
C VAL A 59 1.01 12.15 -0.73
N THR A 60 2.22 11.74 -1.08
CA THR A 60 2.96 12.43 -2.13
C THR A 60 3.78 11.41 -2.92
N MET A 61 4.29 11.84 -4.04
CA MET A 61 5.15 11.02 -4.88
C MET A 61 6.52 11.66 -4.96
N PHE A 62 7.51 10.81 -5.15
CA PHE A 62 8.87 11.32 -5.34
C PHE A 62 9.56 10.50 -6.41
N THR A 63 10.60 11.07 -7.00
CA THR A 63 11.29 10.47 -8.12
C THR A 63 12.59 9.84 -7.67
N VAL A 64 12.83 8.63 -8.13
CA VAL A 64 14.13 8.00 -7.92
C VAL A 64 14.75 7.74 -9.28
N PRO A 65 16.07 7.80 -9.37
CA PRO A 65 16.72 7.47 -10.64
C PRO A 65 16.55 5.98 -10.93
N GLU A 66 16.33 5.67 -12.21
CA GLU A 66 16.20 4.28 -12.61
C GLU A 66 17.52 3.57 -12.52
N PRO A 67 17.54 2.30 -12.06
CA PRO A 67 18.79 1.55 -12.05
C PRO A 67 19.25 1.27 -13.47
N ALA A 68 20.56 1.22 -13.65
CA ALA A 68 21.15 1.07 -14.97
C ALA A 68 20.77 -0.24 -15.64
N HIS A 69 20.47 -1.28 -14.85
CA HIS A 69 20.11 -2.59 -15.39
C HIS A 69 18.61 -2.81 -15.34
N ALA A 70 17.89 -1.78 -15.20
CA ALA A 70 16.44 -1.88 -15.08
C ALA A 70 15.91 -2.60 -16.27
N SER A 71 15.58 -3.51 -16.23
CA SER A 71 15.11 -4.09 -17.39
C SER A 71 14.96 -5.54 -17.28
N ARG A 72 15.70 -5.40 -17.07
CA ARG A 72 15.70 -6.28 -17.14
C ARG A 72 15.77 -7.23 -16.80
N HIS A 73 15.83 -7.54 -16.68
CA HIS A 73 16.27 -8.21 -16.34
C HIS A 73 16.46 -8.72 -15.78
N ALA A 74 16.37 -8.92 -15.65
CA ALA A 74 16.94 -9.15 -15.08
C ALA A 74 17.14 -9.74 -14.61
N ARG A 75 17.19 -10.29 -14.31
CA ARG A 75 17.86 -10.57 -13.75
C ARG A 75 18.41 -11.18 -13.49
N SER A 76 18.45 -11.50 -13.58
CA SER A 76 19.30 -11.77 -13.18
C SER A 76 19.93 -11.84 -12.54
N GLY A 77 19.97 -11.99 -12.25
CA GLY A 77 20.70 -11.88 -11.51
C GLY A 77 21.02 -11.61 -10.77
N ILE A 78 20.75 -11.35 -10.36
CA ILE A 78 21.21 -10.84 -9.61
C ILE A 78 21.22 -10.83 -8.98
N GLU A 79 20.90 -10.86 -8.60
CA GLU A 79 21.24 -10.54 -7.91
C GLU A 79 21.25 -10.47 -7.26
N PRO A 80 20.99 -10.79 -7.19
CA PRO A 80 21.33 -10.39 -6.45
C PRO A 80 21.75 -10.37 -5.76
N GLY A 81 21.52 -10.59 -5.48
CA GLY A 81 22.09 -10.35 -4.76
C GLY A 81 22.68 -9.80 -4.36
N THR A 82 22.69 -9.62 -4.20
CA THR A 82 23.29 -8.89 -3.79
C THR A 82 23.15 -7.96 -3.31
N TRP A 83 22.52 -7.67 -2.98
CA TRP A 83 22.33 -6.59 -2.51
C TRP A 83 22.76 -6.16 -1.50
N ARG A 84 22.93 -6.38 -1.38
CA ARG A 84 23.53 -5.80 -0.75
C ARG A 84 24.19 -5.36 -0.41
N SER A 85 24.11 -5.43 -0.37
CA SER A 85 24.87 -4.76 -0.13
C SER A 85 25.70 -4.29 -0.39
N ASP A 86 25.65 -4.40 -0.65
CA ASP A 86 26.50 -3.82 -0.88
C ASP A 86 27.01 -3.16 -0.93
N ARG A 87 26.97 -3.13 -0.85
CA ARG A 87 27.37 -2.29 -0.84
C ARG A 87 28.04 -1.82 -0.53
#